data_8a8381c07c4e0eab1eef425905dce342
#
_entry.id   8a8381c07c4e0eab1eef425905dce342
#
_cell.length_a   1.000
_cell.length_b   1.000
_cell.length_c   1.000
_cell.angle_alpha   90.00
_cell.angle_beta   90.00
_cell.angle_gamma   90.00
#
_symmetry.space_group_name_H-M   'P 1'
#
loop_
_entity.id
_entity.type
_entity.pdbx_description
1 polymer ?
#
loop_
_entity_poly.entity_id
_entity_poly.type
_entity_poly.pdbx_seq_one_letter_code
_entity_poly.pdbx_strand_id
1 'polypeptide(L)'
;MDELIEHSSLKIGYMPQNYEDLLDPIQTPIRFLVTTGDKETRKKAFNRLGSMKFTHDEMQQTIGNLSGGQKAKLLLLKMILERCELLVLDEPTRNFSPLTTPVLCNALAEFGGAIISISHDRRYLNEVATTVYELTSEGLIKQ
;
A
#
# COMPACT_ATOMS: atom_id res chain seq x y z
N MET A 1 -3.17 -10.17 25.03
CA MET A 1 -3.54 -9.13 24.05
C MET A 1 -3.13 -7.74 24.51
N ASP A 2 -3.28 -7.43 25.76
CA ASP A 2 -2.92 -6.11 26.29
C ASP A 2 -1.41 -5.82 26.28
N GLU A 3 -0.55 -6.83 26.36
CA GLU A 3 0.91 -6.67 26.29
C GLU A 3 1.43 -6.27 24.91
N LEU A 4 0.70 -6.54 23.83
CA LEU A 4 1.07 -6.12 22.47
C LEU A 4 0.77 -4.64 22.20
N ILE A 5 -0.08 -4.03 22.98
CA ILE A 5 -0.47 -2.63 22.85
C ILE A 5 0.51 -1.71 23.58
N GLU A 6 1.15 -2.16 24.65
CA GLU A 6 2.10 -1.35 25.44
C GLU A 6 3.46 -1.14 24.77
N HIS A 7 3.82 -1.94 23.75
CA HIS A 7 5.05 -1.76 22.97
C HIS A 7 4.87 -0.92 21.70
N SER A 8 3.73 -0.26 21.54
CA SER A 8 3.33 0.36 20.28
C SER A 8 3.85 1.78 20.07
N SER A 9 5.17 1.95 19.99
CA SER A 9 5.73 3.00 19.13
C SER A 9 5.74 2.56 17.64
N LEU A 10 5.26 1.37 17.34
CA LEU A 10 5.24 0.78 16.00
C LEU A 10 4.23 1.53 15.10
N LYS A 11 4.74 2.09 14.02
CA LYS A 11 3.89 2.77 13.03
C LYS A 11 3.32 1.74 12.05
N ILE A 12 2.00 1.56 12.10
CA ILE A 12 1.28 0.56 11.31
C ILE A 12 0.48 1.25 10.21
N GLY A 13 0.65 0.77 8.97
CA GLY A 13 -0.20 1.11 7.83
C GLY A 13 -1.23 0.01 7.62
N TYR A 14 -2.50 0.39 7.52
CA TYR A 14 -3.59 -0.55 7.25
C TYR A 14 -4.30 -0.21 5.96
N MET A 15 -4.43 -1.19 5.08
CA MET A 15 -5.20 -1.08 3.83
C MET A 15 -6.32 -2.15 3.85
N PRO A 16 -7.56 -1.76 4.20
CA PRO A 16 -8.72 -2.64 4.13
C PRO A 16 -9.13 -2.89 2.67
N GLN A 17 -10.02 -3.84 2.44
CA GLN A 17 -10.59 -4.08 1.09
C GLN A 17 -11.30 -2.85 0.54
N ASN A 18 -12.07 -2.16 1.39
CA ASN A 18 -12.70 -0.88 1.06
C ASN A 18 -11.91 0.24 1.73
N TYR A 19 -11.10 0.95 0.94
CA TYR A 19 -10.19 2.00 1.41
C TYR A 19 -10.58 3.40 0.92
N GLU A 20 -11.74 3.58 0.29
CA GLU A 20 -12.18 4.88 -0.25
C GLU A 20 -12.23 5.96 0.84
N ASP A 21 -12.64 5.60 2.06
CA ASP A 21 -12.70 6.54 3.19
C ASP A 21 -11.32 7.00 3.69
N LEU A 22 -10.25 6.31 3.30
CA LEU A 22 -8.88 6.68 3.63
C LEU A 22 -8.27 7.69 2.64
N LEU A 23 -8.98 8.00 1.57
CA LEU A 23 -8.57 8.92 0.52
C LEU A 23 -9.43 10.17 0.56
N ASP A 24 -8.83 11.32 0.27
CA ASP A 24 -9.55 12.57 0.07
C ASP A 24 -9.79 12.77 -1.44
N PRO A 25 -11.04 12.61 -1.93
CA PRO A 25 -11.33 12.62 -3.36
C PRO A 25 -11.07 13.95 -4.06
N ILE A 26 -11.03 15.06 -3.31
CA ILE A 26 -10.83 16.41 -3.88
C ILE A 26 -9.34 16.81 -3.95
N GLN A 27 -8.46 16.12 -3.23
CA GLN A 27 -7.03 16.39 -3.31
C GLN A 27 -6.41 15.80 -4.58
N THR A 28 -5.26 16.34 -4.98
CA THR A 28 -4.40 15.70 -5.98
C THR A 28 -3.47 14.68 -5.31
N PRO A 29 -2.96 13.68 -6.04
CA PRO A 29 -2.00 12.71 -5.50
C PRO A 29 -0.82 13.35 -4.78
N ILE A 30 -0.23 14.39 -5.34
CA ILE A 30 0.90 15.09 -4.70
C ILE A 30 0.51 15.71 -3.36
N ARG A 31 -0.63 16.40 -3.31
CA ARG A 31 -1.08 17.04 -2.05
C ARG A 31 -1.42 16.01 -0.97
N PHE A 32 -1.95 14.87 -1.38
CA PHE A 32 -2.24 13.77 -0.47
C PHE A 32 -0.98 13.16 0.16
N LEU A 33 0.09 13.03 -0.64
CA LEU A 33 1.36 12.48 -0.16
C LEU A 33 2.22 13.48 0.62
N VAL A 34 2.16 14.75 0.25
CA VAL A 34 3.02 15.81 0.82
C VAL A 34 2.21 16.66 1.80
N THR A 35 2.38 16.39 3.08
CA THR A 35 1.75 17.16 4.16
C THR A 35 2.57 18.38 4.59
N THR A 36 3.85 18.42 4.22
CA THR A 36 4.77 19.53 4.52
C THR A 36 5.13 20.27 3.24
N GLY A 37 5.31 21.60 3.30
CA GLY A 37 5.66 22.43 2.14
C GLY A 37 7.11 22.30 1.65
N ASP A 38 7.83 21.29 2.11
CA ASP A 38 9.22 21.04 1.81
C ASP A 38 9.42 20.55 0.37
N LYS A 39 10.32 21.23 -0.37
CA LYS A 39 10.63 20.90 -1.78
C LYS A 39 11.23 19.50 -1.94
N GLU A 40 12.03 19.04 -0.99
CA GLU A 40 12.67 17.72 -1.05
C GLU A 40 11.63 16.60 -0.91
N THR A 41 10.72 16.72 0.05
CA THR A 41 9.60 15.77 0.25
C THR A 41 8.72 15.72 -0.99
N ARG A 42 8.43 16.89 -1.59
CA ARG A 42 7.66 16.97 -2.85
C ARG A 42 8.36 16.27 -4.00
N LYS A 43 9.67 16.46 -4.16
CA LYS A 43 10.49 15.79 -5.19
C LYS A 43 10.47 14.27 -5.00
N LYS A 44 10.62 13.79 -3.78
CA LYS A 44 10.55 12.37 -3.44
C LYS A 44 9.17 11.79 -3.81
N ALA A 45 8.09 12.50 -3.48
CA ALA A 45 6.74 12.09 -3.81
C ALA A 45 6.54 11.97 -5.34
N PHE A 46 7.00 12.95 -6.12
CA PHE A 46 6.97 12.91 -7.58
C PHE A 46 7.70 11.68 -8.13
N ASN A 47 8.92 11.46 -7.67
CA ASN A 47 9.73 10.32 -8.11
C ASN A 47 9.07 8.98 -7.77
N ARG A 48 8.48 8.85 -6.60
CA ARG A 48 7.77 7.65 -6.17
C ARG A 48 6.49 7.41 -6.98
N LEU A 49 5.72 8.44 -7.24
CA LEU A 49 4.55 8.34 -8.13
C LEU A 49 4.96 7.86 -9.52
N GLY A 50 6.01 8.43 -10.09
CA GLY A 50 6.56 8.00 -11.38
C GLY A 50 6.99 6.53 -11.37
N SER A 51 7.68 6.07 -10.33
CA SER A 51 8.08 4.66 -10.18
C SER A 51 6.88 3.71 -10.07
N MET A 52 5.76 4.17 -9.56
CA MET A 52 4.50 3.44 -9.49
C MET A 52 3.64 3.61 -10.76
N LYS A 53 4.23 4.14 -11.82
CA LYS A 53 3.60 4.31 -13.14
C LYS A 53 2.40 5.26 -13.16
N PHE A 54 2.44 6.29 -12.33
CA PHE A 54 1.54 7.43 -12.49
C PHE A 54 2.00 8.31 -13.65
N THR A 55 1.09 8.65 -14.54
CA THR A 55 1.34 9.64 -15.59
C THR A 55 1.32 11.05 -15.00
N HIS A 56 1.88 12.02 -15.74
CA HIS A 56 1.84 13.42 -15.32
C HIS A 56 0.40 13.92 -15.12
N ASP A 57 -0.51 13.55 -16.02
CA ASP A 57 -1.92 13.92 -15.93
C ASP A 57 -2.60 13.31 -14.71
N GLU A 58 -2.33 12.05 -14.40
CA GLU A 58 -2.85 11.39 -13.19
C GLU A 58 -2.35 12.05 -11.91
N MET A 59 -1.13 12.59 -11.90
CA MET A 59 -0.60 13.33 -10.76
C MET A 59 -1.28 14.68 -10.52
N GLN A 60 -1.89 15.25 -11.56
CA GLN A 60 -2.52 16.58 -11.55
C GLN A 60 -4.04 16.51 -11.31
N GLN A 61 -4.69 15.41 -11.63
CA GLN A 61 -6.13 15.27 -11.43
C GLN A 61 -6.49 14.96 -9.98
N THR A 62 -7.76 15.09 -9.63
CA THR A 62 -8.23 14.74 -8.29
C THR A 62 -8.25 13.23 -8.07
N ILE A 63 -7.99 12.81 -6.84
CA ILE A 63 -7.97 11.39 -6.45
C ILE A 63 -9.29 10.70 -6.80
N GLY A 64 -10.42 11.40 -6.68
CA GLY A 64 -11.74 10.87 -7.03
C GLY A 64 -11.85 10.36 -8.46
N ASN A 65 -11.06 10.91 -9.39
CA ASN A 65 -11.05 10.55 -10.81
C ASN A 65 -10.05 9.45 -11.16
N LEU A 66 -9.24 8.99 -10.19
CA LEU A 66 -8.29 7.90 -10.40
C LEU A 66 -9.00 6.54 -10.49
N SER A 67 -8.38 5.60 -11.19
CA SER A 67 -8.82 4.19 -11.16
C SER A 67 -8.63 3.57 -9.77
N GLY A 68 -9.31 2.47 -9.50
CA GLY A 68 -9.15 1.72 -8.25
C GLY A 68 -7.71 1.27 -8.00
N GLY A 69 -7.01 0.82 -9.05
CA GLY A 69 -5.59 0.45 -8.98
C GLY A 69 -4.68 1.64 -8.65
N GLN A 70 -4.93 2.81 -9.22
CA GLN A 70 -4.16 4.02 -8.91
C GLN A 70 -4.42 4.50 -7.48
N LYS A 71 -5.65 4.44 -7.02
CA LYS A 71 -6.00 4.76 -5.63
C LYS A 71 -5.29 3.84 -4.63
N ALA A 72 -5.26 2.54 -4.90
CA ALA A 72 -4.55 1.55 -4.07
C ALA A 72 -3.05 1.82 -4.01
N LYS A 73 -2.41 2.10 -5.16
CA LYS A 73 -0.99 2.50 -5.23
C LYS A 73 -0.71 3.75 -4.42
N LEU A 74 -1.58 4.75 -4.54
CA LEU A 74 -1.43 6.03 -3.83
C LEU A 74 -1.48 5.84 -2.31
N LEU A 75 -2.42 5.04 -1.83
CA LEU A 75 -2.54 4.73 -0.40
C LEU A 75 -1.31 3.99 0.12
N LEU A 76 -0.83 3.01 -0.64
CA LEU A 76 0.39 2.27 -0.32
C LEU A 76 1.62 3.19 -0.26
N LEU A 77 1.77 4.08 -1.25
CA LEU A 77 2.85 5.06 -1.27
C LEU A 77 2.82 5.98 -0.05
N LYS A 78 1.63 6.41 0.38
CA LYS A 78 1.50 7.21 1.59
C LYS A 78 2.04 6.49 2.82
N MET A 79 1.69 5.22 2.97
CA MET A 79 2.19 4.40 4.10
C MET A 79 3.71 4.24 4.06
N ILE A 80 4.29 4.05 2.88
CA ILE A 80 5.75 3.94 2.70
C ILE A 80 6.44 5.26 3.03
N LEU A 81 5.94 6.38 2.52
CA LEU A 81 6.50 7.71 2.77
C LEU A 81 6.36 8.15 4.22
N GLU A 82 5.31 7.74 4.90
CA GLU A 82 5.12 7.94 6.34
C GLU A 82 6.00 7.04 7.20
N ARG A 83 6.81 6.18 6.58
CA ARG A 83 7.73 5.25 7.25
C ARG A 83 7.02 4.26 8.18
N CYS A 84 5.90 3.71 7.76
CA CYS A 84 5.28 2.60 8.46
C CYS A 84 6.26 1.43 8.58
N GLU A 85 6.31 0.82 9.75
CA GLU A 85 7.19 -0.32 10.05
C GLU A 85 6.49 -1.66 9.81
N LEU A 86 5.16 -1.66 9.88
CA LEU A 86 4.30 -2.79 9.59
C LEU A 86 3.18 -2.36 8.64
N LEU A 87 2.98 -3.12 7.59
CA LEU A 87 1.82 -3.00 6.71
C LEU A 87 0.87 -4.17 6.95
N VAL A 88 -0.41 -3.86 7.14
CA VAL A 88 -1.49 -4.84 7.20
C VAL A 88 -2.36 -4.62 5.97
N LEU A 89 -2.36 -5.59 5.06
CA LEU A 89 -2.97 -5.47 3.74
C LEU A 89 -4.04 -6.54 3.54
N ASP A 90 -5.27 -6.11 3.28
CA ASP A 90 -6.40 -7.00 3.01
C ASP A 90 -6.72 -7.01 1.51
N GLU A 91 -6.39 -8.12 0.83
CA GLU A 91 -6.54 -8.31 -0.61
C GLU A 91 -5.91 -7.18 -1.43
N PRO A 92 -4.60 -6.90 -1.28
CA PRO A 92 -3.98 -5.71 -1.87
C PRO A 92 -3.97 -5.68 -3.39
N THR A 93 -4.12 -6.83 -4.06
CA THR A 93 -4.14 -6.93 -5.53
C THR A 93 -5.53 -6.88 -6.14
N ARG A 94 -6.58 -6.81 -5.32
CA ARG A 94 -7.99 -6.92 -5.79
C ARG A 94 -8.36 -5.95 -6.91
N ASN A 95 -7.87 -4.72 -6.86
CA ASN A 95 -8.19 -3.67 -7.83
C ASN A 95 -7.12 -3.50 -8.92
N PHE A 96 -6.18 -4.44 -9.01
CA PHE A 96 -5.10 -4.39 -9.98
C PHE A 96 -5.36 -5.30 -11.18
N SER A 97 -5.01 -4.80 -12.36
CA SER A 97 -4.97 -5.64 -13.55
C SER A 97 -3.71 -6.52 -13.57
N PRO A 98 -3.66 -7.58 -14.38
CA PRO A 98 -2.45 -8.39 -14.55
C PRO A 98 -1.22 -7.59 -14.99
N LEU A 99 -1.43 -6.45 -15.67
CA LEU A 99 -0.34 -5.57 -16.12
C LEU A 99 0.19 -4.67 -14.99
N THR A 100 -0.62 -4.32 -14.02
CA THR A 100 -0.26 -3.41 -12.92
C THR A 100 0.12 -4.14 -11.63
N THR A 101 -0.31 -5.36 -11.44
CA THR A 101 0.06 -6.21 -10.30
C THR A 101 1.58 -6.31 -10.08
N PRO A 102 2.44 -6.47 -11.11
CA PRO A 102 3.89 -6.51 -10.91
C PRO A 102 4.47 -5.26 -10.27
N VAL A 103 3.93 -4.09 -10.58
CA VAL A 103 4.39 -2.82 -9.98
C VAL A 103 4.14 -2.81 -8.47
N LEU A 104 2.98 -3.27 -8.05
CA LEU A 104 2.64 -3.43 -6.63
C LEU A 104 3.55 -4.46 -5.96
N CYS A 105 3.69 -5.64 -6.55
CA CYS A 105 4.52 -6.72 -5.99
C CYS A 105 5.98 -6.27 -5.81
N ASN A 106 6.56 -5.56 -6.78
CA ASN A 106 7.90 -5.03 -6.68
C ASN A 106 8.05 -4.02 -5.54
N ALA A 107 7.10 -3.09 -5.43
CA ALA A 107 7.12 -2.10 -4.35
C ALA A 107 7.03 -2.75 -2.96
N LEU A 108 6.21 -3.78 -2.81
CA LEU A 108 6.06 -4.51 -1.55
C LEU A 108 7.25 -5.43 -1.26
N ALA A 109 7.82 -6.06 -2.28
CA ALA A 109 9.02 -6.89 -2.12
C ALA A 109 10.24 -6.06 -1.67
N GLU A 110 10.31 -4.81 -2.08
CA GLU A 110 11.36 -3.85 -1.67
C GLU A 110 11.07 -3.16 -0.34
N PHE A 111 9.87 -3.34 0.21
CA PHE A 111 9.52 -2.74 1.50
C PHE A 111 10.39 -3.31 2.63
N GLY A 112 11.07 -2.41 3.34
CA GLY A 112 12.05 -2.79 4.37
C GLY A 112 11.47 -3.18 5.74
N GLY A 113 10.15 -3.08 5.92
CA GLY A 113 9.44 -3.43 7.15
C GLY A 113 8.74 -4.79 7.06
N ALA A 114 7.89 -5.08 8.03
CA ALA A 114 7.08 -6.29 8.05
C ALA A 114 5.76 -6.09 7.29
N ILE A 115 5.28 -7.14 6.67
CA ILE A 115 3.98 -7.15 5.96
C ILE A 115 3.16 -8.34 6.45
N ILE A 116 1.93 -8.09 6.84
CA ILE A 116 0.91 -9.13 7.08
C ILE A 116 -0.18 -8.90 6.04
N SER A 117 -0.43 -9.92 5.21
CA SER A 117 -1.42 -9.83 4.14
C SER A 117 -2.41 -10.98 4.17
N ILE A 118 -3.65 -10.69 3.78
CA ILE A 118 -4.62 -11.69 3.36
C ILE A 118 -4.73 -11.60 1.84
N SER A 119 -4.49 -12.70 1.13
CA SER A 119 -4.56 -12.72 -0.33
C SER A 119 -4.88 -14.11 -0.87
N HIS A 120 -5.67 -14.16 -1.94
CA HIS A 120 -5.92 -15.35 -2.76
C HIS A 120 -5.12 -15.32 -4.07
N ASP A 121 -4.37 -14.26 -4.31
CA ASP A 121 -3.55 -14.09 -5.51
C ASP A 121 -2.24 -14.87 -5.39
N ARG A 122 -2.14 -15.96 -6.15
CA ARG A 122 -0.95 -16.85 -6.14
C ARG A 122 0.33 -16.12 -6.55
N ARG A 123 0.23 -15.19 -7.49
CA ARG A 123 1.38 -14.40 -7.93
C ARG A 123 1.89 -13.53 -6.79
N TYR A 124 0.99 -12.80 -6.14
CA TYR A 124 1.31 -11.99 -4.97
C TYR A 124 1.98 -12.83 -3.86
N LEU A 125 1.40 -13.97 -3.52
CA LEU A 125 1.96 -14.86 -2.51
C LEU A 125 3.37 -15.35 -2.88
N ASN A 126 3.62 -15.69 -4.15
CA ASN A 126 4.92 -16.16 -4.62
C ASN A 126 5.98 -15.06 -4.70
N GLU A 127 5.60 -13.84 -5.08
CA GLU A 127 6.55 -12.74 -5.31
C GLU A 127 6.83 -11.91 -4.05
N VAL A 128 5.88 -11.82 -3.11
CA VAL A 128 5.97 -10.93 -1.96
C VAL A 128 6.13 -11.68 -0.63
N ALA A 129 5.37 -12.76 -0.44
CA ALA A 129 5.36 -13.45 0.85
C ALA A 129 6.62 -14.28 1.08
N THR A 130 7.18 -14.18 2.28
CA THR A 130 8.28 -15.03 2.75
C THR A 130 7.78 -16.29 3.46
N THR A 131 6.59 -16.20 4.06
CA THR A 131 5.92 -17.31 4.74
C THR A 131 4.43 -17.23 4.48
N VAL A 132 3.82 -18.35 4.16
CA VAL A 132 2.39 -18.45 3.88
C VAL A 132 1.72 -19.38 4.89
N TYR A 133 0.58 -18.96 5.40
CA TYR A 133 -0.29 -19.76 6.26
C TYR A 133 -1.66 -19.90 5.62
N GLU A 134 -2.22 -21.09 5.66
CA GLU A 134 -3.60 -21.34 5.30
C GLU A 134 -4.48 -21.26 6.54
N LEU A 135 -5.56 -20.50 6.47
CA LEU A 135 -6.57 -20.46 7.53
C LEU A 135 -7.57 -21.60 7.31
N THR A 136 -7.62 -22.50 8.26
CA THR A 136 -8.51 -23.66 8.24
C THR A 136 -9.45 -23.63 9.44
N SER A 137 -10.40 -24.59 9.49
CA SER A 137 -11.28 -24.79 10.67
C SER A 137 -10.50 -25.16 11.95
N GLU A 138 -9.27 -25.66 11.80
CA GLU A 138 -8.40 -26.05 12.91
C GLU A 138 -7.36 -24.97 13.28
N GLY A 139 -7.36 -23.84 12.57
CA GLY A 139 -6.45 -22.74 12.79
C GLY A 139 -5.53 -22.45 11.60
N LEU A 140 -4.41 -21.77 11.84
CA LEU A 140 -3.42 -21.42 10.83
C LEU A 140 -2.42 -22.58 10.64
N ILE A 141 -2.30 -23.04 9.40
CA ILE A 141 -1.38 -24.10 9.00
C ILE A 141 -0.33 -23.51 8.07
N LYS A 142 0.95 -23.64 8.44
CA LYS A 142 2.07 -23.20 7.61
C LYS A 142 2.18 -24.06 6.35
N GLN A 143 2.24 -23.39 5.22
CA GLN A 143 2.42 -24.02 3.91
C GLN A 143 3.90 -24.22 3.55
#